data_6538a062f4f7862612c1e06bb20f59af
#
_entry.id   6538a062f4f7862612c1e06bb20f59af
#
_cell.length_a   1.000
_cell.length_b   1.000
_cell.length_c   1.000
_cell.angle_alpha   90.00
_cell.angle_beta   90.00
_cell.angle_gamma   90.00
#
_symmetry.space_group_name_H-M   'P 1'
#
loop_
_entity.id
_entity.type
_entity.pdbx_description
1 polymer ?
#
loop_
_entity_poly.entity_id
_entity_poly.type
_entity_poly.pdbx_seq_one_letter_code
_entity_poly.pdbx_strand_id
1 'polypeptide(L)'
;MSQNQHIDFHPVTVADKPLFDYYMLSSEEQNCDLNFANIFCWSTTYHSEVAEVEGFLVIRFESGETKSYMQPVGNGDKATIIALLRKDAAAEGAQLRLYGLSPEWRTFLMEHYPSEFVFDAPRALCDYIYRVEDLAQLPGRKYQPKRNHLNRFVARYAWHAEPLSRENIKDCLALNKKWLSGRTMGEAEMAEQRALSRAFDNFEALALRGIVLYADNAPAAFSYGTPINHKTFCTHIEKHDNAIEGAATMINRLMAQSLDEEYEFVNREDDLGLEGLRFAKMSYHPTLLLEKISALQITREQHEMRAMWHDIFEDEYHEIDHFLLTHSDAVPMIHKEDGKVASMLYVVPIEMWEKRVAYIYAVATLPEYRGRGFASKLLNEAIEYAKAHEFDCAALIPSSTESKLLYERLGFADTQTPIEFSASDYLGTGFPPCDLAMTYQL
;
A
#
# COMPACT_ATOMS: atom_id res chain seq x y z
N MET A 1 -25.54 16.36 -21.28
CA MET A 1 -24.22 16.06 -20.69
C MET A 1 -23.25 15.82 -21.86
N SER A 2 -22.17 16.58 -21.90
CA SER A 2 -21.18 16.52 -23.00
C SER A 2 -20.50 15.14 -23.00
N GLN A 3 -20.64 14.39 -24.10
CA GLN A 3 -20.14 12.99 -24.23
C GLN A 3 -18.59 12.86 -24.27
N ASN A 4 -17.84 13.94 -24.04
CA ASN A 4 -16.39 13.98 -24.25
C ASN A 4 -15.60 14.60 -23.11
N GLN A 5 -16.07 14.51 -21.86
CA GLN A 5 -15.30 15.05 -20.73
C GLN A 5 -14.15 14.08 -20.42
N HIS A 6 -12.93 14.49 -20.73
CA HIS A 6 -11.66 13.86 -20.37
C HIS A 6 -11.17 14.57 -19.11
N ILE A 7 -10.57 13.84 -18.16
CA ILE A 7 -9.91 14.46 -17.02
C ILE A 7 -8.53 14.93 -17.49
N ASP A 8 -8.26 16.22 -17.33
CA ASP A 8 -6.98 16.84 -17.72
C ASP A 8 -5.98 16.73 -16.56
N PHE A 9 -5.30 15.61 -16.49
CA PHE A 9 -4.27 15.36 -15.49
C PHE A 9 -2.95 16.02 -15.87
N HIS A 10 -2.24 16.57 -14.88
CA HIS A 10 -0.86 17.03 -15.04
C HIS A 10 0.04 16.50 -13.91
N PRO A 11 1.36 16.33 -14.14
CA PRO A 11 2.29 15.92 -13.11
C PRO A 11 2.28 16.85 -11.91
N VAL A 12 2.28 16.27 -10.69
CA VAL A 12 2.27 17.06 -9.45
C VAL A 12 3.53 17.91 -9.33
N THR A 13 3.32 19.21 -9.11
CA THR A 13 4.38 20.21 -8.91
C THR A 13 4.17 20.97 -7.59
N VAL A 14 5.18 21.72 -7.16
CA VAL A 14 5.05 22.55 -5.96
C VAL A 14 3.97 23.63 -6.10
N ALA A 15 3.63 24.02 -7.32
CA ALA A 15 2.60 25.02 -7.61
C ALA A 15 1.18 24.52 -7.29
N ASP A 16 1.00 23.21 -7.13
CA ASP A 16 -0.30 22.61 -6.84
C ASP A 16 -0.65 22.67 -5.34
N LYS A 17 0.30 23.04 -4.48
CA LYS A 17 0.04 23.15 -3.04
C LYS A 17 -1.22 23.95 -2.67
N PRO A 18 -1.49 25.13 -3.25
CA PRO A 18 -2.71 25.87 -2.94
C PRO A 18 -3.99 25.12 -3.29
N LEU A 19 -3.99 24.30 -4.35
CA LEU A 19 -5.14 23.46 -4.70
C LEU A 19 -5.36 22.38 -3.62
N PHE A 20 -4.30 21.70 -3.20
CA PHE A 20 -4.38 20.73 -2.11
C PHE A 20 -4.83 21.38 -0.79
N ASP A 21 -4.26 22.52 -0.44
CA ASP A 21 -4.65 23.25 0.79
C ASP A 21 -6.13 23.62 0.77
N TYR A 22 -6.67 24.02 -0.38
CA TYR A 22 -8.10 24.34 -0.52
C TYR A 22 -9.01 23.14 -0.18
N TYR A 23 -8.68 21.95 -0.70
CA TYR A 23 -9.48 20.75 -0.47
C TYR A 23 -9.20 20.08 0.87
N MET A 24 -7.94 20.05 1.31
CA MET A 24 -7.51 19.25 2.46
C MET A 24 -7.65 19.98 3.80
N LEU A 25 -7.28 21.28 3.89
CA LEU A 25 -7.24 21.98 5.18
C LEU A 25 -8.61 22.07 5.86
N SER A 26 -9.70 22.16 5.10
CA SER A 26 -11.07 22.19 5.61
C SER A 26 -11.74 20.83 5.70
N SER A 27 -11.07 19.77 5.26
CA SER A 27 -11.59 18.40 5.31
C SER A 27 -11.40 17.78 6.70
N GLU A 28 -12.11 16.68 6.97
CA GLU A 28 -11.89 15.83 8.15
C GLU A 28 -10.97 14.64 7.82
N GLU A 29 -10.36 14.63 6.63
CA GLU A 29 -9.46 13.55 6.20
C GLU A 29 -8.20 13.52 7.05
N GLN A 30 -7.82 12.32 7.48
CA GLN A 30 -6.62 12.10 8.29
C GLN A 30 -5.60 11.18 7.61
N ASN A 31 -5.90 10.69 6.40
CA ASN A 31 -5.06 9.80 5.63
C ASN A 31 -3.77 10.52 5.17
N CYS A 32 -2.60 9.99 5.55
CA CYS A 32 -1.31 10.57 5.19
C CYS A 32 -1.03 10.53 3.68
N ASP A 33 -1.62 9.58 2.94
CA ASP A 33 -1.43 9.45 1.49
C ASP A 33 -2.12 10.56 0.70
N LEU A 34 -3.02 11.33 1.32
CA LEU A 34 -3.65 12.51 0.74
C LEU A 34 -2.90 13.82 1.09
N ASN A 35 -1.84 13.73 1.89
CA ASN A 35 -1.03 14.89 2.26
C ASN A 35 -0.19 15.38 1.07
N PHE A 36 -0.23 16.68 0.80
CA PHE A 36 0.51 17.27 -0.33
C PHE A 36 2.01 16.98 -0.30
N ALA A 37 2.65 17.10 0.86
CA ALA A 37 4.08 16.87 0.97
C ALA A 37 4.44 15.41 0.63
N ASN A 38 3.63 14.44 1.07
CA ASN A 38 3.82 13.04 0.69
C ASN A 38 3.65 12.87 -0.82
N ILE A 39 2.54 13.31 -1.40
CA ILE A 39 2.28 13.16 -2.83
C ILE A 39 3.38 13.83 -3.66
N PHE A 40 3.77 15.06 -3.33
CA PHE A 40 4.83 15.77 -4.04
C PHE A 40 6.18 15.08 -3.90
N CYS A 41 6.61 14.72 -2.69
CA CYS A 41 7.92 14.12 -2.47
C CYS A 41 8.08 12.76 -3.13
N TRP A 42 7.02 11.96 -3.15
CA TRP A 42 7.00 10.64 -3.76
C TRP A 42 6.57 10.63 -5.23
N SER A 43 6.19 11.77 -5.82
CA SER A 43 5.69 11.84 -7.20
C SER A 43 6.67 11.34 -8.25
N THR A 44 7.99 11.41 -8.01
CA THR A 44 8.99 10.85 -8.91
C THR A 44 9.09 9.33 -8.87
N THR A 45 8.56 8.71 -7.82
CA THR A 45 8.52 7.25 -7.67
C THR A 45 7.21 6.68 -8.19
N TYR A 46 6.09 7.36 -7.92
CA TYR A 46 4.75 6.92 -8.29
C TYR A 46 4.17 7.66 -9.51
N HIS A 47 4.95 8.51 -10.17
CA HIS A 47 4.52 9.33 -11.32
C HIS A 47 3.16 10.00 -11.08
N SER A 48 3.02 10.60 -9.88
CA SER A 48 1.73 11.15 -9.44
C SER A 48 1.32 12.35 -10.28
N GLU A 49 0.05 12.35 -10.67
CA GLU A 49 -0.62 13.40 -11.44
C GLU A 49 -1.84 13.91 -10.66
N VAL A 50 -2.24 15.12 -10.91
CA VAL A 50 -3.37 15.76 -10.24
C VAL A 50 -4.31 16.44 -11.23
N ALA A 51 -5.59 16.47 -10.91
CA ALA A 51 -6.62 17.23 -11.61
C ALA A 51 -7.67 17.77 -10.63
N GLU A 52 -8.27 18.89 -10.97
CA GLU A 52 -9.51 19.36 -10.34
C GLU A 52 -10.67 19.13 -11.30
N VAL A 53 -11.66 18.35 -10.89
CA VAL A 53 -12.78 17.99 -11.74
C VAL A 53 -14.07 17.77 -10.93
N GLU A 54 -15.20 18.36 -11.39
CA GLU A 54 -16.53 18.19 -10.80
C GLU A 54 -16.58 18.43 -9.27
N GLY A 55 -15.78 19.38 -8.77
CA GLY A 55 -15.70 19.71 -7.34
C GLY A 55 -14.90 18.74 -6.50
N PHE A 56 -14.01 17.95 -7.12
CA PHE A 56 -13.07 17.09 -6.46
C PHE A 56 -11.62 17.40 -6.85
N LEU A 57 -10.73 17.28 -5.89
CA LEU A 57 -9.31 17.02 -6.10
C LEU A 57 -9.14 15.53 -6.39
N VAL A 58 -8.55 15.22 -7.52
CA VAL A 58 -8.30 13.84 -7.96
C VAL A 58 -6.81 13.64 -8.15
N ILE A 59 -6.29 12.57 -7.56
CA ILE A 59 -4.89 12.19 -7.64
C ILE A 59 -4.81 10.85 -8.35
N ARG A 60 -4.02 10.79 -9.42
CA ARG A 60 -3.72 9.58 -10.18
C ARG A 60 -2.23 9.25 -10.03
N PHE A 61 -1.89 7.98 -9.92
CA PHE A 61 -0.51 7.52 -9.74
C PHE A 61 -0.30 6.15 -10.36
N GLU A 62 0.96 5.75 -10.55
CA GLU A 62 1.31 4.42 -11.03
C GLU A 62 1.45 3.43 -9.87
N SER A 63 0.75 2.29 -10.00
CA SER A 63 0.84 1.14 -9.12
C SER A 63 1.16 -0.09 -9.97
N GLY A 64 2.42 -0.50 -9.99
CA GLY A 64 2.92 -1.46 -10.98
C GLY A 64 2.81 -0.90 -12.39
N GLU A 65 2.27 -1.68 -13.33
CA GLU A 65 2.09 -1.26 -14.72
C GLU A 65 0.78 -0.51 -14.99
N THR A 66 -0.06 -0.28 -13.96
CA THR A 66 -1.38 0.32 -14.11
C THR A 66 -1.51 1.64 -13.39
N LYS A 67 -2.32 2.54 -13.96
CA LYS A 67 -2.72 3.77 -13.27
C LYS A 67 -3.83 3.49 -12.27
N SER A 68 -3.70 4.09 -11.11
CA SER A 68 -4.60 3.98 -9.98
C SER A 68 -4.94 5.36 -9.44
N TYR A 69 -5.96 5.46 -8.62
CA TYR A 69 -6.46 6.74 -8.13
C TYR A 69 -6.56 6.70 -6.61
N MET A 70 -6.19 7.82 -5.96
CA MET A 70 -6.54 8.02 -4.56
C MET A 70 -8.03 8.34 -4.42
N GLN A 71 -8.57 8.18 -3.21
CA GLN A 71 -9.90 8.69 -2.88
C GLN A 71 -10.05 10.13 -3.38
N PRO A 72 -11.07 10.47 -4.19
CA PRO A 72 -11.34 11.85 -4.55
C PRO A 72 -11.72 12.67 -3.31
N VAL A 73 -11.14 13.85 -3.15
CA VAL A 73 -11.40 14.74 -2.01
C VAL A 73 -12.22 15.95 -2.48
N GLY A 74 -13.40 16.14 -1.92
CA GLY A 74 -14.29 17.25 -2.28
C GLY A 74 -15.76 16.95 -2.01
N ASN A 75 -16.61 17.87 -2.44
CA ASN A 75 -18.05 17.85 -2.16
C ASN A 75 -18.92 17.74 -3.44
N GLY A 76 -18.34 17.27 -4.54
CA GLY A 76 -19.06 17.02 -5.79
C GLY A 76 -19.97 15.79 -5.73
N ASP A 77 -20.60 15.45 -6.87
CA ASP A 77 -21.40 14.25 -6.99
C ASP A 77 -20.51 12.99 -7.15
N LYS A 78 -20.55 12.09 -6.15
CA LYS A 78 -19.74 10.87 -6.11
C LYS A 78 -20.01 9.95 -7.31
N ALA A 79 -21.23 9.86 -7.79
CA ALA A 79 -21.54 9.00 -8.96
C ALA A 79 -20.92 9.56 -10.24
N THR A 80 -20.93 10.87 -10.43
CA THR A 80 -20.31 11.54 -11.56
C THR A 80 -18.80 11.32 -11.57
N ILE A 81 -18.12 11.52 -10.44
CA ILE A 81 -16.66 11.34 -10.41
C ILE A 81 -16.27 9.87 -10.65
N ILE A 82 -16.98 8.89 -10.07
CA ILE A 82 -16.71 7.47 -10.33
C ILE A 82 -16.91 7.13 -11.83
N ALA A 83 -17.93 7.69 -12.50
CA ALA A 83 -18.12 7.47 -13.92
C ALA A 83 -16.97 8.05 -14.77
N LEU A 84 -16.43 9.21 -14.40
CA LEU A 84 -15.28 9.82 -15.07
C LEU A 84 -13.99 9.01 -14.84
N LEU A 85 -13.73 8.54 -13.62
CA LEU A 85 -12.56 7.72 -13.31
C LEU A 85 -12.61 6.36 -14.02
N ARG A 86 -13.78 5.73 -14.11
CA ARG A 86 -13.98 4.50 -14.90
C ARG A 86 -13.62 4.71 -16.37
N LYS A 87 -14.05 5.84 -16.92
CA LYS A 87 -13.77 6.18 -18.32
C LYS A 87 -12.28 6.42 -18.55
N ASP A 88 -11.61 7.12 -17.62
CA ASP A 88 -10.18 7.40 -17.69
C ASP A 88 -9.38 6.09 -17.57
N ALA A 89 -9.68 5.22 -16.61
CA ALA A 89 -9.05 3.91 -16.46
C ALA A 89 -9.24 3.02 -17.69
N ALA A 90 -10.46 2.99 -18.24
CA ALA A 90 -10.76 2.22 -19.46
C ALA A 90 -10.02 2.74 -20.70
N ALA A 91 -9.75 4.04 -20.80
CA ALA A 91 -8.95 4.61 -21.88
C ALA A 91 -7.48 4.15 -21.85
N GLU A 92 -6.97 3.82 -20.65
CA GLU A 92 -5.65 3.20 -20.45
C GLU A 92 -5.68 1.66 -20.55
N GLY A 93 -6.84 1.08 -20.88
CA GLY A 93 -7.02 -0.38 -20.96
C GLY A 93 -7.07 -1.09 -19.61
N ALA A 94 -7.31 -0.35 -18.52
CA ALA A 94 -7.30 -0.85 -17.17
C ALA A 94 -8.69 -0.82 -16.48
N GLN A 95 -8.84 -1.60 -15.42
CA GLN A 95 -9.97 -1.52 -14.49
C GLN A 95 -9.73 -0.39 -13.49
N LEU A 96 -10.83 0.25 -13.03
CA LEU A 96 -10.72 1.29 -12.00
C LEU A 96 -10.19 0.70 -10.69
N ARG A 97 -9.08 1.25 -10.20
CA ARG A 97 -8.48 0.97 -8.89
C ARG A 97 -8.48 2.23 -8.05
N LEU A 98 -9.02 2.12 -6.84
CA LEU A 98 -9.08 3.21 -5.87
C LEU A 98 -8.31 2.82 -4.61
N TYR A 99 -7.57 3.77 -4.05
CA TYR A 99 -6.77 3.56 -2.84
C TYR A 99 -7.09 4.62 -1.79
N GLY A 100 -6.87 4.23 -0.52
CA GLY A 100 -7.04 5.14 0.61
C GLY A 100 -8.47 5.58 0.85
N LEU A 101 -9.45 4.74 0.49
CA LEU A 101 -10.86 5.03 0.68
C LEU A 101 -11.21 5.03 2.17
N SER A 102 -12.05 6.00 2.56
CA SER A 102 -12.72 6.03 3.85
C SER A 102 -13.86 5.00 3.91
N PRO A 103 -14.34 4.62 5.10
CA PRO A 103 -15.54 3.78 5.25
C PRO A 103 -16.78 4.36 4.56
N GLU A 104 -16.90 5.68 4.49
CA GLU A 104 -18.01 6.36 3.79
C GLU A 104 -17.95 6.12 2.28
N TRP A 105 -16.77 6.22 1.65
CA TRP A 105 -16.60 5.93 0.24
C TRP A 105 -16.84 4.45 -0.09
N ARG A 106 -16.36 3.54 0.78
CA ARG A 106 -16.67 2.11 0.64
C ARG A 106 -18.18 1.86 0.66
N THR A 107 -18.88 2.43 1.64
CA THR A 107 -20.35 2.29 1.75
C THR A 107 -21.04 2.80 0.51
N PHE A 108 -20.65 3.98 0.01
CA PHE A 108 -21.19 4.55 -1.23
C PHE A 108 -21.02 3.58 -2.42
N LEU A 109 -19.80 3.02 -2.61
CA LEU A 109 -19.53 2.08 -3.70
C LEU A 109 -20.36 0.80 -3.57
N MET A 110 -20.50 0.25 -2.37
CA MET A 110 -21.30 -0.95 -2.12
C MET A 110 -22.79 -0.73 -2.41
N GLU A 111 -23.34 0.42 -2.07
CA GLU A 111 -24.75 0.73 -2.24
C GLU A 111 -25.10 1.07 -3.70
N HIS A 112 -24.24 1.82 -4.39
CA HIS A 112 -24.55 2.31 -5.76
C HIS A 112 -24.05 1.40 -6.87
N TYR A 113 -23.07 0.53 -6.58
CA TYR A 113 -22.44 -0.39 -7.53
C TYR A 113 -22.30 -1.80 -6.94
N PRO A 114 -23.42 -2.41 -6.54
CA PRO A 114 -23.41 -3.73 -5.88
C PRO A 114 -22.73 -4.77 -6.76
N SER A 115 -21.80 -5.54 -6.19
CA SER A 115 -21.03 -6.60 -6.87
C SER A 115 -20.08 -6.13 -7.97
N GLU A 116 -19.88 -4.82 -8.16
CA GLU A 116 -18.95 -4.31 -9.15
C GLU A 116 -17.56 -3.98 -8.56
N PHE A 117 -17.39 -3.99 -7.24
CA PHE A 117 -16.14 -3.75 -6.57
C PHE A 117 -15.82 -4.84 -5.55
N VAL A 118 -14.53 -5.14 -5.44
CA VAL A 118 -13.95 -5.88 -4.32
C VAL A 118 -13.11 -4.93 -3.48
N PHE A 119 -12.95 -5.25 -2.19
CA PHE A 119 -12.32 -4.35 -1.22
C PHE A 119 -11.29 -5.10 -0.38
N ASP A 120 -10.21 -4.40 -0.03
CA ASP A 120 -9.23 -4.85 0.94
C ASP A 120 -8.76 -3.68 1.82
N ALA A 121 -8.38 -3.97 3.06
CA ALA A 121 -7.85 -2.98 3.99
C ALA A 121 -6.68 -3.60 4.78
N PRO A 122 -5.49 -3.75 4.16
CA PRO A 122 -4.37 -4.41 4.79
C PRO A 122 -3.95 -3.70 6.06
N ARG A 123 -3.83 -4.46 7.15
CA ARG A 123 -3.39 -3.93 8.46
C ARG A 123 -2.03 -3.22 8.39
N ALA A 124 -1.17 -3.64 7.46
CA ALA A 124 0.15 -3.08 7.24
C ALA A 124 0.12 -1.61 6.77
N LEU A 125 -0.97 -1.21 6.10
CA LEU A 125 -1.16 0.12 5.54
C LEU A 125 -2.01 1.04 6.42
N CYS A 126 -2.46 0.59 7.60
CA CYS A 126 -3.22 1.45 8.51
C CYS A 126 -2.34 2.55 9.09
N ASP A 127 -2.80 3.80 9.03
CA ASP A 127 -2.11 4.92 9.67
C ASP A 127 -2.30 4.92 11.19
N TYR A 128 -1.26 5.32 11.88
CA TYR A 128 -1.25 5.43 13.34
C TYR A 128 -1.56 6.84 13.77
N ILE A 129 -2.75 7.05 14.30
CA ILE A 129 -3.23 8.36 14.78
C ILE A 129 -3.10 8.43 16.30
N TYR A 130 -2.50 9.50 16.80
CA TYR A 130 -2.31 9.76 18.23
C TYR A 130 -2.88 11.13 18.60
N ARG A 131 -3.25 11.30 19.87
CA ARG A 131 -3.49 12.65 20.39
C ARG A 131 -2.14 13.36 20.59
N VAL A 132 -2.08 14.61 20.18
CA VAL A 132 -0.89 15.47 20.40
C VAL A 132 -0.54 15.50 21.88
N GLU A 133 -1.52 15.67 22.76
CA GLU A 133 -1.34 15.72 24.21
C GLU A 133 -0.70 14.43 24.76
N ASP A 134 -1.12 13.26 24.27
CA ASP A 134 -0.56 11.98 24.73
C ASP A 134 0.93 11.83 24.38
N LEU A 135 1.33 12.26 23.18
CA LEU A 135 2.75 12.23 22.78
C LEU A 135 3.58 13.32 23.47
N ALA A 136 3.03 14.51 23.66
CA ALA A 136 3.71 15.65 24.28
C ALA A 136 3.93 15.45 25.77
N GLN A 137 2.95 14.87 26.49
CA GLN A 137 2.97 14.76 27.95
C GLN A 137 3.32 13.34 28.45
N LEU A 138 3.03 12.30 27.66
CA LEU A 138 3.20 10.88 28.01
C LEU A 138 2.51 10.54 29.34
N PRO A 139 1.18 10.78 29.48
CA PRO A 139 0.50 10.73 30.77
C PRO A 139 0.24 9.28 31.24
N GLY A 140 0.09 9.14 32.55
CA GLY A 140 -0.36 7.90 33.16
C GLY A 140 0.66 6.75 33.14
N ARG A 141 0.21 5.59 33.66
CA ARG A 141 1.08 4.41 33.88
C ARG A 141 1.53 3.75 32.57
N LYS A 142 0.69 3.78 31.53
CA LYS A 142 0.99 3.17 30.23
C LYS A 142 2.25 3.74 29.57
N TYR A 143 2.55 5.02 29.79
CA TYR A 143 3.73 5.69 29.26
C TYR A 143 4.95 5.69 30.20
N GLN A 144 4.91 5.01 31.34
CA GLN A 144 6.04 4.96 32.27
C GLN A 144 7.36 4.49 31.61
N PRO A 145 7.36 3.47 30.73
CA PRO A 145 8.58 3.08 30.02
C PRO A 145 9.15 4.22 29.17
N LYS A 146 8.30 4.97 28.46
CA LYS A 146 8.72 6.11 27.64
C LYS A 146 9.34 7.23 28.50
N ARG A 147 8.71 7.58 29.63
CA ARG A 147 9.29 8.55 30.57
C ARG A 147 10.62 8.08 31.14
N ASN A 148 10.79 6.79 31.39
CA ASN A 148 12.08 6.26 31.85
C ASN A 148 13.17 6.44 30.79
N HIS A 149 12.87 6.25 29.48
CA HIS A 149 13.81 6.55 28.40
C HIS A 149 14.18 8.03 28.35
N LEU A 150 13.21 8.93 28.49
CA LEU A 150 13.44 10.37 28.55
C LEU A 150 14.34 10.74 29.74
N ASN A 151 14.03 10.22 30.94
CA ASN A 151 14.82 10.53 32.14
C ASN A 151 16.29 10.08 32.02
N ARG A 152 16.53 8.91 31.40
CA ARG A 152 17.89 8.44 31.13
C ARG A 152 18.59 9.32 30.10
N PHE A 153 17.90 9.72 29.01
CA PHE A 153 18.46 10.64 28.03
C PHE A 153 18.88 11.96 28.65
N VAL A 154 17.99 12.61 29.41
CA VAL A 154 18.24 13.89 30.08
C VAL A 154 19.37 13.80 31.12
N ALA A 155 19.46 12.65 31.82
CA ALA A 155 20.52 12.46 32.82
C ALA A 155 21.90 12.18 32.20
N ARG A 156 21.95 11.65 30.97
CA ARG A 156 23.19 11.16 30.36
C ARG A 156 23.85 12.15 29.41
N TYR A 157 23.06 12.95 28.68
CA TYR A 157 23.54 13.81 27.61
C TYR A 157 23.32 15.30 27.93
N ALA A 158 24.29 16.14 27.55
CA ALA A 158 24.06 17.57 27.41
C ALA A 158 23.29 17.79 26.09
N TRP A 159 22.02 18.15 26.21
CA TRP A 159 21.14 18.21 25.05
C TRP A 159 20.49 19.58 24.84
N HIS A 160 20.17 19.89 23.59
CA HIS A 160 19.29 20.98 23.19
C HIS A 160 18.52 20.60 21.92
N ALA A 161 17.49 21.33 21.60
CA ALA A 161 16.72 21.12 20.39
C ALA A 161 16.48 22.46 19.70
N GLU A 162 16.47 22.43 18.37
CA GLU A 162 16.24 23.59 17.53
C GLU A 162 15.10 23.31 16.55
N PRO A 163 14.28 24.31 16.19
CA PRO A 163 13.41 24.20 15.04
C PRO A 163 14.20 23.84 13.79
N LEU A 164 13.62 22.97 12.94
CA LEU A 164 14.19 22.66 11.65
C LEU A 164 14.27 23.93 10.78
N SER A 165 15.42 24.17 10.20
CA SER A 165 15.71 25.35 9.38
C SER A 165 16.69 25.02 8.25
N ARG A 166 16.85 25.94 7.30
CA ARG A 166 17.84 25.77 6.21
C ARG A 166 19.27 25.54 6.73
N GLU A 167 19.61 26.16 7.86
CA GLU A 167 20.95 26.11 8.44
C GLU A 167 21.27 24.72 8.99
N ASN A 168 20.26 24.00 9.57
CA ASN A 168 20.46 22.71 10.22
C ASN A 168 19.98 21.48 9.41
N ILE A 169 19.43 21.67 8.20
CA ILE A 169 19.13 20.56 7.26
C ILE A 169 20.38 19.71 6.98
N LYS A 170 21.55 20.31 6.88
CA LYS A 170 22.83 19.60 6.71
C LYS A 170 23.09 18.56 7.80
N ASP A 171 22.68 18.85 9.03
CA ASP A 171 22.85 17.98 10.20
C ASP A 171 21.88 16.80 10.11
N CYS A 172 20.64 17.04 9.63
CA CYS A 172 19.67 16.00 9.33
C CYS A 172 20.17 15.04 8.24
N LEU A 173 20.76 15.58 7.16
CA LEU A 173 21.34 14.79 6.08
C LEU A 173 22.55 13.96 6.55
N ALA A 174 23.39 14.53 7.41
CA ALA A 174 24.54 13.83 8.00
C ALA A 174 24.07 12.66 8.89
N LEU A 175 23.05 12.88 9.72
CA LEU A 175 22.46 11.84 10.56
C LEU A 175 21.80 10.75 9.71
N ASN A 176 21.06 11.13 8.67
CA ASN A 176 20.45 10.18 7.74
C ASN A 176 21.50 9.32 7.03
N LYS A 177 22.59 9.91 6.56
CA LYS A 177 23.73 9.18 5.97
C LYS A 177 24.33 8.18 6.97
N LYS A 178 24.48 8.57 8.24
CA LYS A 178 24.95 7.69 9.32
C LYS A 178 23.97 6.53 9.54
N TRP A 179 22.67 6.80 9.52
CA TRP A 179 21.61 5.79 9.69
C TRP A 179 21.61 4.75 8.55
N LEU A 180 21.96 5.16 7.32
CA LEU A 180 22.08 4.26 6.16
C LEU A 180 23.39 3.47 6.15
N SER A 181 24.43 3.93 6.87
CA SER A 181 25.72 3.27 6.85
C SER A 181 25.63 1.85 7.39
N GLY A 182 26.11 0.88 6.60
CA GLY A 182 26.03 -0.55 6.93
C GLY A 182 24.74 -1.25 6.57
N ARG A 183 23.80 -0.57 5.89
CA ARG A 183 22.59 -1.17 5.31
C ARG A 183 22.76 -1.41 3.82
N THR A 184 22.17 -2.48 3.30
CA THR A 184 22.04 -2.67 1.86
C THR A 184 20.96 -1.72 1.35
N MET A 185 21.30 -0.93 0.33
CA MET A 185 20.38 0.01 -0.30
C MET A 185 19.54 -0.72 -1.33
N GLY A 186 18.29 -0.99 -1.03
CA GLY A 186 17.28 -1.44 -1.98
C GLY A 186 16.58 -0.27 -2.69
N GLU A 187 15.63 -0.58 -3.54
CA GLU A 187 14.87 0.42 -4.28
C GLU A 187 14.02 1.29 -3.34
N ALA A 188 13.42 0.70 -2.30
CA ALA A 188 12.62 1.41 -1.31
C ALA A 188 13.45 2.44 -0.54
N GLU A 189 14.65 2.08 -0.08
CA GLU A 189 15.56 3.01 0.60
C GLU A 189 16.02 4.14 -0.33
N MET A 190 16.29 3.83 -1.60
CA MET A 190 16.64 4.85 -2.60
C MET A 190 15.46 5.79 -2.88
N ALA A 191 14.24 5.28 -2.93
CA ALA A 191 13.03 6.09 -3.09
C ALA A 191 12.82 7.02 -1.88
N GLU A 192 12.97 6.51 -0.65
CA GLU A 192 12.92 7.35 0.58
C GLU A 192 13.98 8.45 0.55
N GLN A 193 15.21 8.15 0.07
CA GLN A 193 16.27 9.16 -0.05
C GLN A 193 15.91 10.26 -1.06
N ARG A 194 15.32 9.88 -2.19
CA ARG A 194 14.83 10.87 -3.19
C ARG A 194 13.74 11.75 -2.56
N ALA A 195 12.77 11.15 -1.86
CA ALA A 195 11.69 11.87 -1.21
C ALA A 195 12.20 12.84 -0.12
N LEU A 196 13.15 12.40 0.72
CA LEU A 196 13.80 13.24 1.72
C LEU A 196 14.55 14.43 1.10
N SER A 197 15.31 14.20 0.04
CA SER A 197 16.01 15.29 -0.67
C SER A 197 15.02 16.30 -1.26
N ARG A 198 13.95 15.82 -1.91
CA ARG A 198 12.91 16.70 -2.46
C ARG A 198 12.21 17.51 -1.37
N ALA A 199 11.97 16.93 -0.21
CA ALA A 199 11.39 17.63 0.92
C ALA A 199 12.29 18.79 1.37
N PHE A 200 13.56 18.57 1.56
CA PHE A 200 14.50 19.59 2.01
C PHE A 200 14.80 20.65 0.93
N ASP A 201 14.87 20.25 -0.34
CA ASP A 201 15.06 21.20 -1.46
C ASP A 201 13.88 22.17 -1.58
N ASN A 202 12.66 21.74 -1.17
CA ASN A 202 11.44 22.51 -1.23
C ASN A 202 10.91 22.91 0.18
N PHE A 203 11.79 23.03 1.15
CA PHE A 203 11.48 23.24 2.57
C PHE A 203 10.41 24.32 2.84
N GLU A 204 10.63 25.54 2.28
CA GLU A 204 9.68 26.66 2.47
C GLU A 204 8.40 26.45 1.67
N ALA A 205 8.51 25.97 0.44
CA ALA A 205 7.34 25.78 -0.43
C ALA A 205 6.37 24.72 0.12
N LEU A 206 6.91 23.65 0.76
CA LEU A 206 6.13 22.64 1.46
C LEU A 206 5.66 23.11 2.84
N ALA A 207 6.17 24.22 3.35
CA ALA A 207 5.95 24.69 4.72
C ALA A 207 6.31 23.59 5.76
N LEU A 208 7.45 22.92 5.57
CA LEU A 208 7.89 21.88 6.49
C LEU A 208 8.11 22.43 7.88
N ARG A 209 7.60 21.73 8.89
CA ARG A 209 7.84 21.99 10.31
C ARG A 209 8.58 20.82 10.91
N GLY A 210 9.55 21.08 11.75
CA GLY A 210 10.34 19.99 12.35
C GLY A 210 11.21 20.45 13.49
N ILE A 211 11.87 19.49 14.11
CA ILE A 211 12.79 19.66 15.23
C ILE A 211 14.07 18.88 14.93
N VAL A 212 15.21 19.46 15.25
CA VAL A 212 16.50 18.79 15.30
C VAL A 212 16.95 18.71 16.76
N LEU A 213 17.26 17.51 17.22
CA LEU A 213 17.75 17.22 18.58
C LEU A 213 19.26 17.00 18.53
N TYR A 214 19.96 17.67 19.41
CA TYR A 214 21.40 17.51 19.62
C TYR A 214 21.69 16.90 20.99
N ALA A 215 22.69 16.03 21.04
CA ALA A 215 23.22 15.45 22.25
C ALA A 215 24.75 15.58 22.22
N ASP A 216 25.36 16.15 23.29
CA ASP A 216 26.79 16.41 23.39
C ASP A 216 27.33 17.20 22.15
N ASN A 217 26.57 18.18 21.69
CA ASN A 217 26.80 19.02 20.50
C ASN A 217 26.83 18.29 19.15
N ALA A 218 26.34 17.04 19.07
CA ALA A 218 26.18 16.31 17.82
C ALA A 218 24.71 16.06 17.49
N PRO A 219 24.32 16.01 16.20
CA PRO A 219 22.95 15.66 15.81
C PRO A 219 22.59 14.26 16.32
N ALA A 220 21.53 14.15 17.11
CA ALA A 220 21.07 12.91 17.75
C ALA A 220 19.78 12.37 17.14
N ALA A 221 18.87 13.26 16.73
CA ALA A 221 17.64 12.90 16.04
C ALA A 221 17.05 14.11 15.30
N PHE A 222 16.17 13.83 14.33
CA PHE A 222 15.32 14.86 13.74
C PHE A 222 13.96 14.28 13.38
N SER A 223 12.97 15.16 13.34
CA SER A 223 11.63 14.85 12.89
C SER A 223 11.07 16.03 12.11
N TYR A 224 10.31 15.75 11.04
CA TYR A 224 9.57 16.79 10.34
C TYR A 224 8.26 16.27 9.77
N GLY A 225 7.36 17.20 9.48
CA GLY A 225 6.07 16.92 8.90
C GLY A 225 5.37 18.16 8.37
N THR A 226 4.11 17.97 7.98
CA THR A 226 3.21 19.01 7.49
C THR A 226 1.78 18.76 7.96
N PRO A 227 0.89 19.77 7.97
CA PRO A 227 -0.53 19.55 8.21
C PRO A 227 -1.17 18.65 7.15
N ILE A 228 -2.07 17.75 7.56
CA ILE A 228 -3.05 17.12 6.67
C ILE A 228 -4.27 18.06 6.57
N ASN A 229 -4.80 18.43 7.72
CA ASN A 229 -5.88 19.40 7.85
C ASN A 229 -5.64 20.31 9.08
N HIS A 230 -6.59 21.16 9.43
CA HIS A 230 -6.44 22.11 10.53
C HIS A 230 -6.38 21.46 11.94
N LYS A 231 -6.70 20.15 12.08
CA LYS A 231 -6.67 19.42 13.36
C LYS A 231 -5.60 18.33 13.40
N THR A 232 -5.11 17.89 12.25
CA THR A 232 -4.21 16.73 12.14
C THR A 232 -2.91 17.12 11.48
N PHE A 233 -1.81 16.89 12.18
CA PHE A 233 -0.45 17.02 11.67
C PHE A 233 0.10 15.66 11.28
N CYS A 234 0.79 15.56 10.14
CA CYS A 234 1.48 14.34 9.70
C CYS A 234 2.97 14.43 9.98
N THR A 235 3.52 13.47 10.68
CA THR A 235 4.97 13.29 10.83
C THR A 235 5.47 12.36 9.74
N HIS A 236 6.16 12.92 8.74
CA HIS A 236 6.66 12.16 7.58
C HIS A 236 7.93 11.40 7.87
N ILE A 237 8.87 12.04 8.54
CA ILE A 237 10.16 11.43 8.89
C ILE A 237 10.47 11.67 10.36
N GLU A 238 10.89 10.59 11.02
CA GLU A 238 11.47 10.62 12.35
C GLU A 238 12.68 9.67 12.36
N LYS A 239 13.89 10.23 12.45
CA LYS A 239 15.15 9.47 12.46
C LYS A 239 16.00 9.83 13.67
N HIS A 240 16.72 8.85 14.19
CA HIS A 240 17.59 9.03 15.34
C HIS A 240 18.85 8.18 15.22
N ASP A 241 19.88 8.57 15.95
CA ASP A 241 21.08 7.75 16.14
C ASP A 241 20.80 6.63 17.14
N ASN A 242 20.87 5.38 16.66
CA ASN A 242 20.64 4.21 17.50
C ASN A 242 21.66 4.06 18.67
N ALA A 243 22.82 4.71 18.58
CA ALA A 243 23.81 4.72 19.66
C ALA A 243 23.42 5.64 20.82
N ILE A 244 22.45 6.54 20.62
CA ILE A 244 22.02 7.53 21.62
C ILE A 244 20.73 7.05 22.29
N GLU A 245 20.85 6.45 23.46
CA GLU A 245 19.72 5.91 24.23
C GLU A 245 18.70 6.99 24.54
N GLY A 246 17.43 6.76 24.19
CA GLY A 246 16.32 7.66 24.47
C GLY A 246 16.08 8.76 23.41
N ALA A 247 16.97 8.93 22.43
CA ALA A 247 16.83 9.95 21.38
C ALA A 247 15.51 9.82 20.60
N ALA A 248 15.11 8.59 20.26
CA ALA A 248 13.82 8.33 19.60
C ALA A 248 12.62 8.83 20.40
N THR A 249 12.61 8.60 21.71
CA THR A 249 11.51 9.05 22.56
C THR A 249 11.53 10.57 22.75
N MET A 250 12.73 11.13 22.82
CA MET A 250 12.90 12.57 23.00
C MET A 250 12.44 13.35 21.78
N ILE A 251 12.86 12.95 20.57
CA ILE A 251 12.47 13.65 19.34
C ILE A 251 10.95 13.57 19.09
N ASN A 252 10.34 12.40 19.31
CA ASN A 252 8.90 12.22 19.19
C ASN A 252 8.13 13.19 20.12
N ARG A 253 8.55 13.26 21.39
CA ARG A 253 7.95 14.17 22.35
C ARG A 253 8.13 15.63 21.96
N LEU A 254 9.34 16.03 21.60
CA LEU A 254 9.65 17.41 21.19
C LEU A 254 8.87 17.83 19.96
N MET A 255 8.73 16.93 18.97
CA MET A 255 7.91 17.19 17.79
C MET A 255 6.45 17.48 18.19
N ALA A 256 5.86 16.62 19.03
CA ALA A 256 4.50 16.84 19.50
C ALA A 256 4.34 18.14 20.33
N GLN A 257 5.35 18.48 21.14
CA GLN A 257 5.36 19.74 21.93
C GLN A 257 5.54 20.99 21.08
N SER A 258 6.08 20.88 19.88
CA SER A 258 6.30 22.03 18.97
C SER A 258 5.09 22.36 18.12
N LEU A 259 4.03 21.53 18.16
CA LEU A 259 2.82 21.75 17.40
C LEU A 259 1.94 22.83 18.07
N ASP A 260 1.25 23.61 17.25
CA ASP A 260 0.30 24.62 17.70
C ASP A 260 -0.91 23.96 18.41
N GLU A 261 -1.57 24.70 19.31
CA GLU A 261 -2.69 24.20 20.11
C GLU A 261 -3.92 23.78 19.30
N GLU A 262 -4.00 24.19 18.03
CA GLU A 262 -5.07 23.79 17.11
C GLU A 262 -5.00 22.32 16.68
N TYR A 263 -3.78 21.73 16.68
CA TYR A 263 -3.64 20.33 16.32
C TYR A 263 -4.05 19.41 17.48
N GLU A 264 -5.08 18.63 17.24
CA GLU A 264 -5.55 17.60 18.18
C GLU A 264 -4.86 16.25 17.97
N PHE A 265 -4.47 15.96 16.72
CA PHE A 265 -3.97 14.67 16.31
C PHE A 265 -2.63 14.75 15.57
N VAL A 266 -1.84 13.69 15.75
CA VAL A 266 -0.64 13.39 14.94
C VAL A 266 -0.88 12.08 14.20
N ASN A 267 -0.81 12.12 12.87
CA ASN A 267 -0.65 10.93 12.05
C ASN A 267 0.85 10.63 11.91
N ARG A 268 1.28 9.42 12.23
CA ARG A 268 2.67 8.95 12.09
C ARG A 268 2.81 7.87 11.03
N GLU A 269 1.92 7.90 10.03
CA GLU A 269 1.88 7.01 8.88
C GLU A 269 1.74 5.53 9.28
N ASP A 270 1.87 4.61 8.34
CA ASP A 270 1.69 3.17 8.53
C ASP A 270 2.97 2.44 8.99
N ASP A 271 2.92 1.11 9.14
CA ASP A 271 4.05 0.28 9.57
C ASP A 271 4.66 -0.59 8.45
N LEU A 272 4.13 -0.52 7.23
CA LEU A 272 4.57 -1.30 6.06
C LEU A 272 4.70 -2.81 6.32
N GLY A 273 4.00 -3.36 7.34
CA GLY A 273 4.13 -4.76 7.74
C GLY A 273 5.40 -5.09 8.54
N LEU A 274 6.25 -4.10 8.83
CA LEU A 274 7.51 -4.31 9.55
C LEU A 274 7.24 -4.44 11.06
N GLU A 275 7.47 -5.64 11.62
CA GLU A 275 7.19 -5.95 13.03
C GLU A 275 7.86 -4.97 14.01
N GLY A 276 9.11 -4.62 13.77
CA GLY A 276 9.84 -3.66 14.62
C GLY A 276 9.22 -2.27 14.61
N LEU A 277 8.77 -1.79 13.44
CA LEU A 277 8.10 -0.51 13.29
C LEU A 277 6.69 -0.55 13.92
N ARG A 278 5.94 -1.64 13.70
CA ARG A 278 4.66 -1.91 14.35
C ARG A 278 4.77 -1.87 15.86
N PHE A 279 5.73 -2.62 16.43
CA PHE A 279 5.98 -2.61 17.87
C PHE A 279 6.31 -1.20 18.39
N ALA A 280 7.18 -0.47 17.69
CA ALA A 280 7.55 0.89 18.07
C ALA A 280 6.32 1.82 18.08
N LYS A 281 5.50 1.81 17.00
CA LYS A 281 4.29 2.64 16.88
C LYS A 281 3.22 2.25 17.91
N MET A 282 2.90 0.96 18.04
CA MET A 282 1.94 0.47 19.04
C MET A 282 2.33 0.81 20.48
N SER A 283 3.64 0.89 20.79
CA SER A 283 4.14 1.23 22.14
C SER A 283 3.80 2.66 22.59
N TYR A 284 3.29 3.51 21.67
CA TYR A 284 2.78 4.84 21.97
C TYR A 284 1.25 4.88 22.09
N HIS A 285 0.58 3.73 22.04
CA HIS A 285 -0.88 3.59 22.25
C HIS A 285 -1.70 4.49 21.32
N PRO A 286 -1.73 4.25 20.03
CA PRO A 286 -2.49 5.06 19.08
C PRO A 286 -3.96 5.14 19.49
N THR A 287 -4.56 6.29 19.30
CA THR A 287 -5.99 6.51 19.55
C THR A 287 -6.85 5.84 18.51
N LEU A 288 -6.33 5.80 17.26
CA LEU A 288 -7.00 5.20 16.11
C LEU A 288 -5.93 4.56 15.22
N LEU A 289 -6.27 3.39 14.67
CA LEU A 289 -5.64 2.83 13.49
C LEU A 289 -6.57 3.15 12.33
N LEU A 290 -6.17 4.12 11.51
CA LEU A 290 -6.97 4.57 10.39
C LEU A 290 -6.83 3.58 9.24
N GLU A 291 -7.90 2.85 8.95
CA GLU A 291 -7.93 1.95 7.80
C GLU A 291 -7.89 2.75 6.48
N LYS A 292 -7.07 2.28 5.55
CA LYS A 292 -7.00 2.77 4.17
C LYS A 292 -7.52 1.66 3.26
N ILE A 293 -8.77 1.82 2.80
CA ILE A 293 -9.46 0.79 2.03
C ILE A 293 -9.07 0.92 0.56
N SER A 294 -8.66 -0.18 -0.05
CA SER A 294 -8.46 -0.30 -1.48
C SER A 294 -9.71 -0.90 -2.13
N ALA A 295 -10.04 -0.47 -3.35
CA ALA A 295 -11.13 -1.02 -4.13
C ALA A 295 -10.69 -1.28 -5.58
N LEU A 296 -11.08 -2.43 -6.13
CA LEU A 296 -10.90 -2.78 -7.53
C LEU A 296 -12.26 -3.01 -8.16
N GLN A 297 -12.54 -2.30 -9.25
CA GLN A 297 -13.67 -2.63 -10.09
C GLN A 297 -13.42 -3.96 -10.79
N ILE A 298 -14.37 -4.88 -10.69
CA ILE A 298 -14.31 -6.20 -11.32
C ILE A 298 -15.36 -6.36 -12.42
N THR A 299 -15.06 -7.20 -13.40
CA THR A 299 -16.01 -7.59 -14.44
C THR A 299 -17.03 -8.60 -13.88
N ARG A 300 -18.11 -8.82 -14.65
CA ARG A 300 -19.08 -9.87 -14.32
C ARG A 300 -18.41 -11.25 -14.26
N GLU A 301 -17.51 -11.53 -15.18
CA GLU A 301 -16.77 -12.79 -15.22
C GLU A 301 -15.91 -12.97 -13.97
N GLN A 302 -15.19 -11.93 -13.56
CA GLN A 302 -14.40 -11.97 -12.32
C GLN A 302 -15.28 -12.14 -11.08
N HIS A 303 -16.48 -11.56 -11.06
CA HIS A 303 -17.44 -11.80 -10.00
C HIS A 303 -17.91 -13.28 -9.97
N GLU A 304 -18.19 -13.88 -11.13
CA GLU A 304 -18.54 -15.30 -11.25
C GLU A 304 -17.34 -16.21 -10.83
N MET A 305 -16.11 -15.86 -11.23
CA MET A 305 -14.89 -16.56 -10.81
C MET A 305 -14.69 -16.50 -9.29
N ARG A 306 -14.88 -15.33 -8.69
CA ARG A 306 -14.76 -15.10 -7.24
C ARG A 306 -15.74 -15.97 -6.46
N ALA A 307 -16.99 -16.08 -6.91
CA ALA A 307 -17.99 -16.95 -6.30
C ALA A 307 -17.62 -18.44 -6.45
N MET A 308 -17.19 -18.85 -7.66
CA MET A 308 -16.73 -20.23 -7.92
C MET A 308 -15.53 -20.59 -7.04
N TRP A 309 -14.58 -19.66 -6.85
CA TRP A 309 -13.42 -19.86 -6.00
C TRP A 309 -13.83 -20.12 -4.55
N HIS A 310 -14.66 -19.23 -3.98
CA HIS A 310 -15.21 -19.39 -2.63
C HIS A 310 -15.93 -20.73 -2.46
N ASP A 311 -16.83 -21.09 -3.40
CA ASP A 311 -17.68 -22.28 -3.30
C ASP A 311 -16.88 -23.61 -3.42
N ILE A 312 -15.74 -23.60 -4.12
CA ILE A 312 -14.97 -24.83 -4.41
C ILE A 312 -13.81 -25.03 -3.43
N PHE A 313 -13.14 -23.94 -3.04
CA PHE A 313 -11.96 -24.01 -2.16
C PHE A 313 -12.24 -23.62 -0.72
N GLU A 314 -13.43 -23.08 -0.43
CA GLU A 314 -13.86 -22.62 0.89
C GLU A 314 -13.01 -21.44 1.42
N ASP A 315 -12.24 -20.77 0.55
CA ASP A 315 -11.47 -19.56 0.90
C ASP A 315 -12.45 -18.41 1.19
N GLU A 316 -12.14 -17.62 2.20
CA GLU A 316 -12.97 -16.48 2.56
C GLU A 316 -12.92 -15.37 1.51
N TYR A 317 -14.04 -14.68 1.30
CA TYR A 317 -14.12 -13.62 0.28
C TYR A 317 -13.05 -12.53 0.46
N HIS A 318 -12.66 -12.19 1.68
CA HIS A 318 -11.64 -11.18 1.92
C HIS A 318 -10.24 -11.64 1.47
N GLU A 319 -9.93 -12.94 1.49
CA GLU A 319 -8.68 -13.50 1.00
C GLU A 319 -8.63 -13.47 -0.54
N ILE A 320 -9.75 -13.82 -1.17
CA ILE A 320 -9.91 -13.75 -2.63
C ILE A 320 -9.82 -12.30 -3.11
N ASP A 321 -10.46 -11.36 -2.40
CA ASP A 321 -10.42 -9.93 -2.71
C ASP A 321 -9.00 -9.37 -2.57
N HIS A 322 -8.28 -9.79 -1.53
CA HIS A 322 -6.87 -9.46 -1.35
C HIS A 322 -6.03 -9.94 -2.53
N PHE A 323 -6.22 -11.20 -2.97
CA PHE A 323 -5.54 -11.71 -4.17
C PHE A 323 -5.82 -10.85 -5.40
N LEU A 324 -7.08 -10.53 -5.69
CA LEU A 324 -7.46 -9.73 -6.87
C LEU A 324 -6.87 -8.30 -6.83
N LEU A 325 -6.70 -7.74 -5.64
CA LEU A 325 -6.14 -6.40 -5.45
C LEU A 325 -4.61 -6.39 -5.52
N THR A 326 -3.94 -7.44 -5.07
CA THR A 326 -2.48 -7.51 -4.99
C THR A 326 -1.82 -8.08 -6.25
N HIS A 327 -2.50 -8.96 -6.99
CA HIS A 327 -1.97 -9.60 -8.20
C HIS A 327 -2.59 -9.02 -9.46
N SER A 328 -2.25 -7.76 -9.76
CA SER A 328 -2.76 -7.06 -10.95
C SER A 328 -2.27 -7.65 -12.28
N ASP A 329 -1.20 -8.40 -12.24
CA ASP A 329 -0.56 -9.12 -13.34
C ASP A 329 -1.06 -10.57 -13.51
N ALA A 330 -1.89 -11.05 -12.58
CA ALA A 330 -2.52 -12.36 -12.71
C ALA A 330 -3.50 -12.39 -13.88
N VAL A 331 -3.31 -13.32 -14.80
CA VAL A 331 -4.12 -13.46 -16.02
C VAL A 331 -5.24 -14.46 -15.77
N PRO A 332 -6.51 -14.01 -15.73
CA PRO A 332 -7.65 -14.92 -15.62
C PRO A 332 -7.89 -15.67 -16.93
N MET A 333 -8.08 -16.97 -16.85
CA MET A 333 -8.52 -17.80 -17.97
C MET A 333 -9.82 -18.49 -17.61
N ILE A 334 -10.79 -18.40 -18.50
CA ILE A 334 -12.14 -18.92 -18.28
C ILE A 334 -12.65 -19.74 -19.45
N HIS A 335 -13.44 -20.75 -19.13
CA HIS A 335 -14.31 -21.41 -20.10
C HIS A 335 -15.76 -21.14 -19.75
N LYS A 336 -16.54 -20.66 -20.74
CA LYS A 336 -17.96 -20.37 -20.57
C LYS A 336 -18.83 -21.46 -21.21
N GLU A 337 -19.90 -21.82 -20.51
CA GLU A 337 -20.96 -22.66 -20.97
C GLU A 337 -22.29 -21.97 -20.69
N ASP A 338 -23.17 -21.89 -21.67
CA ASP A 338 -24.46 -21.19 -21.59
C ASP A 338 -24.36 -19.73 -21.06
N GLY A 339 -23.28 -19.04 -21.40
CA GLY A 339 -23.01 -17.64 -21.01
C GLY A 339 -22.52 -17.44 -19.57
N LYS A 340 -22.24 -18.51 -18.82
CA LYS A 340 -21.69 -18.50 -17.44
C LYS A 340 -20.29 -19.07 -17.43
N VAL A 341 -19.48 -18.64 -16.45
CA VAL A 341 -18.16 -19.24 -16.21
C VAL A 341 -18.35 -20.66 -15.67
N ALA A 342 -17.93 -21.65 -16.44
CA ALA A 342 -18.03 -23.08 -16.11
C ALA A 342 -16.74 -23.65 -15.53
N SER A 343 -15.59 -23.10 -15.97
CA SER A 343 -14.26 -23.46 -15.46
C SER A 343 -13.35 -22.24 -15.51
N MET A 344 -12.40 -22.17 -14.59
CA MET A 344 -11.47 -21.06 -14.45
C MET A 344 -10.09 -21.50 -13.97
N LEU A 345 -9.11 -20.65 -14.18
CA LEU A 345 -7.81 -20.61 -13.50
C LEU A 345 -7.21 -19.21 -13.60
N TYR A 346 -6.17 -18.95 -12.80
CA TYR A 346 -5.30 -17.80 -12.97
C TYR A 346 -3.88 -18.25 -13.33
N VAL A 347 -3.22 -17.52 -14.21
CA VAL A 347 -1.77 -17.62 -14.44
C VAL A 347 -1.14 -16.42 -13.73
N VAL A 348 -0.36 -16.68 -12.69
CA VAL A 348 0.30 -15.68 -11.86
C VAL A 348 1.79 -15.68 -12.19
N PRO A 349 2.35 -14.59 -12.72
CA PRO A 349 3.80 -14.46 -12.91
C PRO A 349 4.50 -14.41 -11.56
N ILE A 350 5.45 -15.31 -11.34
CA ILE A 350 6.28 -15.31 -10.13
C ILE A 350 7.75 -15.54 -10.47
N GLU A 351 8.63 -14.96 -9.66
CA GLU A 351 10.07 -15.27 -9.70
C GLU A 351 10.39 -16.31 -8.65
N MET A 352 10.86 -17.50 -9.10
CA MET A 352 11.19 -18.60 -8.21
C MET A 352 12.32 -19.42 -8.82
N TRP A 353 13.26 -19.92 -7.99
CA TRP A 353 14.41 -20.72 -8.42
C TRP A 353 15.27 -20.03 -9.49
N GLU A 354 15.43 -18.70 -9.40
CA GLU A 354 16.09 -17.89 -10.42
C GLU A 354 15.43 -17.99 -11.82
N LYS A 355 14.13 -18.30 -11.84
CA LYS A 355 13.32 -18.48 -13.04
C LYS A 355 12.06 -17.65 -12.98
N ARG A 356 11.58 -17.24 -14.15
CA ARG A 356 10.26 -16.66 -14.32
C ARG A 356 9.25 -17.81 -14.51
N VAL A 357 8.38 -17.99 -13.53
CA VAL A 357 7.46 -19.12 -13.45
C VAL A 357 6.03 -18.68 -13.68
N ALA A 358 5.31 -19.34 -14.58
CA ALA A 358 3.87 -19.23 -14.73
C ALA A 358 3.19 -20.10 -13.66
N TYR A 359 2.85 -19.49 -12.51
CA TYR A 359 2.16 -20.22 -11.46
C TYR A 359 0.67 -20.32 -11.77
N ILE A 360 0.18 -21.55 -11.99
CA ILE A 360 -1.22 -21.83 -12.29
C ILE A 360 -1.98 -22.00 -10.97
N TYR A 361 -2.92 -21.11 -10.72
CA TYR A 361 -3.60 -20.97 -9.44
C TYR A 361 -5.12 -21.05 -9.57
N ALA A 362 -5.81 -21.50 -8.53
CA ALA A 362 -7.27 -21.58 -8.42
C ALA A 362 -7.94 -22.28 -9.60
N VAL A 363 -7.41 -23.46 -10.01
CA VAL A 363 -7.97 -24.28 -11.09
C VAL A 363 -9.30 -24.87 -10.62
N ALA A 364 -10.42 -24.37 -11.12
CA ALA A 364 -11.73 -24.79 -10.69
C ALA A 364 -12.66 -25.11 -11.87
N THR A 365 -13.59 -26.05 -11.65
CA THR A 365 -14.70 -26.36 -12.56
C THR A 365 -15.95 -26.63 -11.72
N LEU A 366 -17.05 -25.96 -12.02
CA LEU A 366 -18.32 -26.15 -11.34
C LEU A 366 -18.75 -27.63 -11.42
N PRO A 367 -19.32 -28.18 -10.33
CA PRO A 367 -19.64 -29.62 -10.23
C PRO A 367 -20.42 -30.17 -11.43
N GLU A 368 -21.42 -29.44 -11.91
CA GLU A 368 -22.28 -29.82 -13.03
C GLU A 368 -21.57 -29.85 -14.40
N TYR A 369 -20.38 -29.25 -14.48
CA TYR A 369 -19.58 -29.22 -15.72
C TYR A 369 -18.34 -30.11 -15.67
N ARG A 370 -18.11 -30.82 -14.55
CA ARG A 370 -16.96 -31.74 -14.40
C ARG A 370 -17.04 -32.90 -15.39
N GLY A 371 -15.89 -33.46 -15.73
CA GLY A 371 -15.79 -34.59 -16.67
C GLY A 371 -15.92 -34.23 -18.14
N ARG A 372 -16.11 -32.93 -18.50
CA ARG A 372 -16.23 -32.45 -19.87
C ARG A 372 -14.90 -31.98 -20.47
N GLY A 373 -13.80 -32.03 -19.74
CA GLY A 373 -12.46 -31.67 -20.22
C GLY A 373 -12.14 -30.17 -20.16
N PHE A 374 -12.97 -29.33 -19.53
CA PHE A 374 -12.79 -27.86 -19.52
C PHE A 374 -11.51 -27.45 -18.77
N ALA A 375 -11.22 -28.07 -17.62
CA ALA A 375 -9.97 -27.79 -16.89
C ALA A 375 -8.75 -28.18 -17.73
N SER A 376 -8.76 -29.34 -18.42
CA SER A 376 -7.66 -29.75 -19.30
C SER A 376 -7.45 -28.75 -20.45
N LYS A 377 -8.53 -28.23 -21.01
CA LYS A 377 -8.46 -27.22 -22.08
C LYS A 377 -7.80 -25.93 -21.57
N LEU A 378 -8.24 -25.40 -20.42
CA LEU A 378 -7.67 -24.20 -19.83
C LEU A 378 -6.21 -24.37 -19.42
N LEU A 379 -5.84 -25.54 -18.88
CA LEU A 379 -4.44 -25.85 -18.53
C LEU A 379 -3.55 -25.87 -19.78
N ASN A 380 -4.00 -26.44 -20.90
CA ASN A 380 -3.26 -26.37 -22.15
C ASN A 380 -3.13 -24.93 -22.66
N GLU A 381 -4.20 -24.13 -22.58
CA GLU A 381 -4.16 -22.71 -22.93
C GLU A 381 -3.18 -21.94 -22.05
N ALA A 382 -3.12 -22.23 -20.74
CA ALA A 382 -2.16 -21.64 -19.81
C ALA A 382 -0.71 -22.01 -20.14
N ILE A 383 -0.45 -23.28 -20.55
CA ILE A 383 0.87 -23.71 -21.01
C ILE A 383 1.28 -22.98 -22.28
N GLU A 384 0.39 -22.86 -23.26
CA GLU A 384 0.68 -22.12 -24.49
C GLU A 384 0.86 -20.61 -24.24
N TYR A 385 0.10 -20.05 -23.31
CA TYR A 385 0.31 -18.68 -22.85
C TYR A 385 1.70 -18.50 -22.24
N ALA A 386 2.09 -19.41 -21.35
CA ALA A 386 3.39 -19.36 -20.69
C ALA A 386 4.55 -19.43 -21.71
N LYS A 387 4.46 -20.31 -22.72
CA LYS A 387 5.42 -20.37 -23.84
C LYS A 387 5.51 -19.07 -24.62
N ALA A 388 4.34 -18.48 -24.96
CA ALA A 388 4.25 -17.27 -25.76
C ALA A 388 4.79 -16.03 -25.03
N HIS A 389 4.81 -16.05 -23.68
CA HIS A 389 5.28 -14.94 -22.83
C HIS A 389 6.62 -15.19 -22.16
N GLU A 390 7.41 -16.14 -22.69
CA GLU A 390 8.80 -16.41 -22.31
C GLU A 390 8.96 -16.75 -20.81
N PHE A 391 8.05 -17.54 -20.23
CA PHE A 391 8.26 -18.14 -18.94
C PHE A 391 9.22 -19.34 -19.07
N ASP A 392 10.03 -19.59 -18.04
CA ASP A 392 10.97 -20.72 -18.02
C ASP A 392 10.26 -22.05 -17.74
N CYS A 393 9.20 -22.02 -16.95
CA CYS A 393 8.37 -23.19 -16.65
C CYS A 393 6.97 -22.76 -16.16
N ALA A 394 6.03 -23.71 -16.18
CA ALA A 394 4.77 -23.58 -15.45
C ALA A 394 4.84 -24.41 -14.16
N ALA A 395 4.17 -23.95 -13.09
CA ALA A 395 4.09 -24.66 -11.82
C ALA A 395 2.68 -24.60 -11.25
N LEU A 396 2.31 -25.59 -10.47
CA LEU A 396 1.05 -25.61 -9.72
C LEU A 396 1.16 -26.53 -8.50
N ILE A 397 0.17 -26.43 -7.60
CA ILE A 397 0.03 -27.30 -6.44
C ILE A 397 -1.29 -28.07 -6.56
N PRO A 398 -1.25 -29.41 -6.63
CA PRO A 398 -2.48 -30.20 -6.70
C PRO A 398 -3.21 -30.19 -5.35
N SER A 399 -4.51 -29.91 -5.37
CA SER A 399 -5.37 -29.91 -4.18
C SER A 399 -5.84 -31.32 -3.76
N SER A 400 -5.68 -32.32 -4.63
CA SER A 400 -6.12 -33.70 -4.39
C SER A 400 -5.33 -34.70 -5.26
N THR A 401 -5.43 -35.99 -4.92
CA THR A 401 -4.86 -37.05 -5.75
C THR A 401 -5.46 -37.08 -7.15
N GLU A 402 -6.72 -36.74 -7.30
CA GLU A 402 -7.42 -36.72 -8.59
C GLU A 402 -6.90 -35.57 -9.47
N SER A 403 -6.72 -34.37 -8.89
CA SER A 403 -6.12 -33.26 -9.62
C SER A 403 -4.66 -33.54 -9.99
N LYS A 404 -3.89 -34.22 -9.12
CA LYS A 404 -2.54 -34.64 -9.45
C LYS A 404 -2.48 -35.55 -10.68
N LEU A 405 -3.35 -36.56 -10.76
CA LEU A 405 -3.44 -37.45 -11.93
C LEU A 405 -3.82 -36.69 -13.21
N LEU A 406 -4.63 -35.66 -13.13
CA LEU A 406 -4.93 -34.79 -14.26
C LEU A 406 -3.68 -34.07 -14.75
N TYR A 407 -2.92 -33.46 -13.83
CA TYR A 407 -1.71 -32.71 -14.16
C TYR A 407 -0.59 -33.61 -14.73
N GLU A 408 -0.40 -34.82 -14.17
CA GLU A 408 0.52 -35.82 -14.71
C GLU A 408 0.21 -36.18 -16.18
N ARG A 409 -1.07 -36.34 -16.52
CA ARG A 409 -1.52 -36.60 -17.90
C ARG A 409 -1.22 -35.46 -18.86
N LEU A 410 -1.14 -34.25 -18.36
CA LEU A 410 -0.80 -33.05 -19.13
C LEU A 410 0.72 -32.80 -19.19
N GLY A 411 1.54 -33.64 -18.52
CA GLY A 411 2.99 -33.58 -18.58
C GLY A 411 3.64 -32.83 -17.42
N PHE A 412 2.87 -32.48 -16.39
CA PHE A 412 3.45 -31.97 -15.14
C PHE A 412 4.11 -33.13 -14.35
N ALA A 413 5.22 -32.83 -13.73
CA ALA A 413 5.96 -33.80 -12.89
C ALA A 413 6.20 -33.20 -11.50
N ASP A 414 6.27 -34.08 -10.49
CA ASP A 414 6.64 -33.66 -9.13
C ASP A 414 8.00 -32.96 -9.16
N THR A 415 8.07 -31.81 -8.52
CA THR A 415 9.34 -31.12 -8.29
C THR A 415 10.03 -31.75 -7.08
N GLN A 416 11.35 -31.96 -7.18
CA GLN A 416 12.16 -32.43 -6.05
C GLN A 416 12.56 -31.26 -5.13
N THR A 417 12.29 -30.03 -5.55
CA THR A 417 12.61 -28.81 -4.79
C THR A 417 11.30 -28.22 -4.25
N PRO A 418 11.18 -28.08 -2.93
CA PRO A 418 10.00 -27.46 -2.34
C PRO A 418 9.77 -26.08 -2.94
N ILE A 419 8.51 -25.72 -3.16
CA ILE A 419 8.13 -24.33 -3.40
C ILE A 419 8.14 -23.65 -2.03
N GLU A 420 9.18 -22.90 -1.75
CA GLU A 420 9.21 -21.97 -0.63
C GLU A 420 8.54 -20.67 -1.09
N PHE A 421 7.23 -20.59 -0.91
CA PHE A 421 6.58 -19.28 -0.91
C PHE A 421 6.93 -18.62 0.42
N SER A 422 7.51 -17.42 0.39
CA SER A 422 7.34 -16.53 1.51
C SER A 422 5.85 -16.16 1.49
N ALA A 423 5.08 -16.84 2.33
CA ALA A 423 3.61 -16.75 2.37
C ALA A 423 3.10 -15.31 2.61
N SER A 424 3.96 -14.39 3.05
CA SER A 424 3.64 -12.97 3.24
C SER A 424 3.61 -12.16 1.95
N ASP A 425 4.29 -12.59 0.88
CA ASP A 425 4.51 -11.72 -0.27
C ASP A 425 3.55 -11.99 -1.44
N TYR A 426 2.95 -13.18 -1.54
CA TYR A 426 2.19 -13.54 -2.74
C TYR A 426 0.75 -14.01 -2.55
N LEU A 427 0.36 -14.66 -1.48
CA LEU A 427 -0.93 -15.36 -1.48
C LEU A 427 -1.76 -15.23 -0.19
N GLY A 428 -1.58 -14.20 0.64
CA GLY A 428 -2.34 -14.13 1.90
C GLY A 428 -2.06 -15.33 2.82
N THR A 429 -2.19 -15.17 4.06
CA THR A 429 -1.90 -16.15 5.11
C THR A 429 -2.35 -17.58 4.79
N GLY A 430 -1.41 -18.53 4.62
CA GLY A 430 -1.78 -19.90 4.89
C GLY A 430 -1.40 -21.01 3.92
N PHE A 431 -0.50 -20.78 2.96
CA PHE A 431 0.06 -21.95 2.24
C PHE A 431 1.17 -22.58 3.07
N PRO A 432 0.98 -23.82 3.57
CA PRO A 432 2.09 -24.57 4.14
C PRO A 432 3.17 -24.76 3.08
N PRO A 433 4.47 -24.83 3.44
CA PRO A 433 5.52 -25.23 2.52
C PRO A 433 5.08 -26.54 1.89
N CYS A 434 4.87 -26.53 0.56
CA CYS A 434 4.23 -27.66 -0.09
C CYS A 434 5.28 -28.52 -0.77
N ASP A 435 5.53 -29.71 -0.20
CA ASP A 435 6.33 -30.78 -0.82
C ASP A 435 5.65 -31.39 -2.08
N LEU A 436 4.49 -30.84 -2.47
CA LEU A 436 3.60 -31.42 -3.50
C LEU A 436 3.52 -30.60 -4.80
N ALA A 437 4.40 -29.63 -4.99
CA ALA A 437 4.38 -28.85 -6.22
C ALA A 437 4.74 -29.69 -7.44
N MET A 438 4.12 -29.36 -8.55
CA MET A 438 4.40 -29.98 -9.86
C MET A 438 4.86 -28.91 -10.84
N THR A 439 5.80 -29.25 -11.72
CA THR A 439 6.32 -28.37 -12.76
C THR A 439 6.13 -28.95 -14.15
N TYR A 440 5.95 -28.07 -15.12
CA TYR A 440 5.95 -28.36 -16.55
C TYR A 440 7.10 -27.58 -17.20
N GLN A 441 8.00 -28.26 -17.91
CA GLN A 441 9.09 -27.62 -18.64
C GLN A 441 8.55 -27.08 -19.98
N LEU A 442 8.71 -25.78 -20.21
CA LEU A 442 8.19 -25.07 -21.39
C LEU A 442 9.13 -25.16 -22.59
#